data_aea04084f0ec74858f8c2bb650046b5e
#
_entry.id   aea04084f0ec74858f8c2bb650046b5e
#
_cell.length_a   1.000
_cell.length_b   1.000
_cell.length_c   1.000
_cell.angle_alpha   90.00
_cell.angle_beta   90.00
_cell.angle_gamma   90.00
#
_symmetry.space_group_name_H-M   'P 1'
#
loop_
_entity.id
_entity.type
_entity.pdbx_description
1 polymer ?
#
loop_
_entity_poly.entity_id
_entity_poly.type
_entity_poly.pdbx_seq_one_letter_code
_entity_poly.pdbx_strand_id
1 'polypeptide(L)'
;MIVVIKTILSVLMSVTCVVTSGIFGNYAGDFSPVDEETVKLTFATISDTHFTNSKIRAAMLELGLYDMEHAETPLDALVFVGDNTDHGYIEQYELLKNTVAKYTPAKNILMAVGNHDTWTEDENGEDSPELVKEYFTKYASEITGRNIDELYYTAEINGYTFIFLGSESTHTSAYISPAQIEWLDNELSKAAGKGKPVFVISHWPINGSHGLPGTWGDEKDPEPDTGGFGEQSDEIEAILKKYDDIFLISGHIHSGFTSPGQESVFGYLSVESEGTFHSINLPSYMYMSQRGRVSNGTGYVIEVYDDKVLVRARSYSASVWYTLYDYEIPLSTAQTTCE
;
A
#
# COMPACT_ATOMS: atom_id res chain seq x y z
N MET A 1 -14.07 -23.39 16.42
CA MET A 1 -12.67 -23.27 16.86
C MET A 1 -12.03 -21.98 16.34
N ILE A 2 -12.18 -21.62 15.07
CA ILE A 2 -11.66 -20.37 14.46
C ILE A 2 -12.28 -19.12 15.11
N VAL A 3 -13.57 -19.10 15.34
CA VAL A 3 -14.28 -17.97 16.00
C VAL A 3 -13.75 -17.74 17.42
N VAL A 4 -13.49 -18.80 18.17
CA VAL A 4 -12.96 -18.69 19.54
C VAL A 4 -11.52 -18.15 19.55
N ILE A 5 -10.69 -18.53 18.57
CA ILE A 5 -9.33 -18.02 18.41
C ILE A 5 -9.36 -16.55 18.00
N LYS A 6 -10.25 -16.17 17.07
CA LYS A 6 -10.46 -14.76 16.68
C LYS A 6 -10.86 -13.93 17.89
N THR A 7 -11.81 -14.38 18.70
CA THR A 7 -12.27 -13.69 19.89
C THR A 7 -11.16 -13.57 20.96
N ILE A 8 -10.37 -14.61 21.17
CA ILE A 8 -9.28 -14.59 22.17
C ILE A 8 -8.13 -13.66 21.70
N LEU A 9 -7.75 -13.71 20.39
CA LEU A 9 -6.73 -12.80 19.86
C LEU A 9 -7.21 -11.34 19.91
N SER A 10 -8.45 -11.09 19.50
CA SER A 10 -9.06 -9.76 19.54
C SER A 10 -9.10 -9.24 20.98
N VAL A 11 -9.52 -10.04 21.95
CA VAL A 11 -9.57 -9.64 23.37
C VAL A 11 -8.16 -9.42 23.95
N LEU A 12 -7.18 -10.27 23.64
CA LEU A 12 -5.80 -10.08 24.09
C LEU A 12 -5.15 -8.85 23.48
N MET A 13 -5.36 -8.59 22.19
CA MET A 13 -4.88 -7.37 21.52
C MET A 13 -5.61 -6.12 22.05
N SER A 14 -6.92 -6.18 22.24
CA SER A 14 -7.71 -5.06 22.82
C SER A 14 -7.26 -4.72 24.24
N VAL A 15 -6.96 -5.70 25.09
CA VAL A 15 -6.44 -5.45 26.45
C VAL A 15 -5.06 -4.82 26.42
N THR A 16 -4.18 -5.23 25.52
CA THR A 16 -2.85 -4.62 25.35
C THR A 16 -2.98 -3.18 24.81
N CYS A 17 -3.89 -2.93 23.87
CA CYS A 17 -4.16 -1.60 23.33
C CYS A 17 -4.77 -0.64 24.36
N VAL A 18 -5.72 -1.08 25.20
CA VAL A 18 -6.34 -0.24 26.23
C VAL A 18 -5.30 0.24 27.26
N VAL A 19 -4.30 -0.57 27.58
CA VAL A 19 -3.22 -0.18 28.50
C VAL A 19 -2.25 0.83 27.87
N THR A 20 -2.07 0.79 26.54
CA THR A 20 -1.18 1.73 25.81
C THR A 20 -1.90 2.97 25.27
N SER A 21 -3.22 2.93 25.09
CA SER A 21 -4.02 4.01 24.49
C SER A 21 -3.96 5.33 25.25
N GLY A 22 -3.84 5.28 26.59
CA GLY A 22 -3.72 6.51 27.39
C GLY A 22 -2.37 7.22 27.32
N ILE A 23 -1.34 6.60 26.73
CA ILE A 23 0.03 7.13 26.73
C ILE A 23 0.47 7.59 25.33
N PHE A 24 -0.13 7.06 24.25
CA PHE A 24 0.37 7.22 22.86
C PHE A 24 -0.67 7.74 21.86
N GLY A 25 -1.80 8.28 22.29
CA GLY A 25 -2.84 8.74 21.36
C GLY A 25 -3.55 7.62 20.59
N ASN A 26 -3.43 6.38 21.05
CA ASN A 26 -4.10 5.24 20.42
C ASN A 26 -5.50 5.09 20.99
N TYR A 27 -6.49 4.84 20.17
CA TYR A 27 -7.83 4.53 20.65
C TYR A 27 -8.50 3.43 19.81
N ALA A 28 -9.24 2.56 20.49
CA ALA A 28 -10.20 1.69 19.86
C ALA A 28 -11.40 2.57 19.46
N GLY A 29 -11.75 2.57 18.19
CA GLY A 29 -12.81 3.43 17.68
C GLY A 29 -13.37 2.87 16.40
N ASP A 30 -14.58 3.32 16.10
CA ASP A 30 -15.31 2.92 14.95
C ASP A 30 -14.49 3.24 13.68
N PHE A 31 -14.60 2.41 12.67
CA PHE A 31 -13.92 2.62 11.42
C PHE A 31 -14.76 3.58 10.57
N SER A 32 -14.58 4.87 10.81
CA SER A 32 -15.30 5.95 10.14
C SER A 32 -14.34 7.07 9.73
N PRO A 33 -14.66 7.85 8.68
CA PRO A 33 -13.94 9.06 8.34
C PRO A 33 -14.00 10.09 9.48
N VAL A 34 -13.03 11.01 9.50
CA VAL A 34 -13.03 12.12 10.46
C VAL A 34 -14.23 13.03 10.27
N ASP A 35 -14.62 13.26 9.01
CA ASP A 35 -15.79 14.05 8.64
C ASP A 35 -16.53 13.34 7.49
N GLU A 36 -17.59 12.63 7.86
CA GLU A 36 -18.42 11.86 6.91
C GLU A 36 -19.22 12.74 5.94
N GLU A 37 -19.52 14.00 6.33
CA GLU A 37 -20.35 14.89 5.50
C GLU A 37 -19.53 15.47 4.32
N THR A 38 -18.21 15.65 4.50
CA THR A 38 -17.37 16.35 3.52
C THR A 38 -16.35 15.44 2.82
N VAL A 39 -16.10 14.23 3.33
CA VAL A 39 -15.19 13.27 2.68
C VAL A 39 -15.69 12.90 1.27
N LYS A 40 -14.78 12.89 0.29
CA LYS A 40 -15.07 12.60 -1.11
C LYS A 40 -14.68 11.19 -1.52
N LEU A 41 -13.64 10.66 -0.87
CA LEU A 41 -13.10 9.33 -1.12
C LEU A 41 -12.47 8.80 0.16
N THR A 42 -12.78 7.54 0.51
CA THR A 42 -12.12 6.85 1.62
C THR A 42 -11.65 5.49 1.17
N PHE A 43 -10.36 5.21 1.29
CA PHE A 43 -9.83 3.90 0.97
C PHE A 43 -8.77 3.43 1.97
N ALA A 44 -8.77 2.12 2.21
CA ALA A 44 -7.74 1.46 3.02
C ALA A 44 -6.60 0.97 2.15
N THR A 45 -5.39 0.97 2.69
CA THR A 45 -4.19 0.43 2.04
C THR A 45 -3.54 -0.62 2.91
N ILE A 46 -3.08 -1.71 2.30
CA ILE A 46 -2.24 -2.73 2.94
C ILE A 46 -1.15 -3.15 1.97
N SER A 47 0.03 -3.52 2.48
CA SER A 47 1.17 -3.99 1.70
C SER A 47 1.86 -5.14 2.40
N ASP A 48 2.66 -5.91 1.67
CA ASP A 48 3.53 -6.94 2.24
C ASP A 48 2.74 -7.98 3.03
N THR A 49 1.66 -8.49 2.45
CA THR A 49 0.85 -9.55 3.07
C THR A 49 1.55 -10.90 3.01
N HIS A 50 2.44 -11.13 2.05
CA HIS A 50 3.23 -12.35 1.87
C HIS A 50 2.40 -13.60 2.11
N PHE A 51 1.26 -13.69 1.45
CA PHE A 51 0.26 -14.70 1.76
C PHE A 51 0.74 -16.10 1.39
N THR A 52 0.59 -17.03 2.32
CA THR A 52 0.95 -18.44 2.16
C THR A 52 -0.12 -19.34 2.77
N ASN A 53 0.15 -20.66 2.85
CA ASN A 53 -0.68 -21.60 3.59
C ASN A 53 -0.59 -21.45 5.13
N SER A 54 0.10 -20.43 5.63
CA SER A 54 0.21 -20.14 7.05
C SER A 54 -1.15 -19.74 7.65
N LYS A 55 -1.61 -20.49 8.64
CA LYS A 55 -2.85 -20.18 9.36
C LYS A 55 -2.77 -18.87 10.13
N ILE A 56 -1.58 -18.44 10.52
CA ILE A 56 -1.37 -17.17 11.22
C ILE A 56 -1.55 -16.03 10.24
N ARG A 57 -0.92 -16.08 9.04
CA ARG A 57 -1.06 -15.06 8.00
C ARG A 57 -2.52 -14.96 7.54
N ALA A 58 -3.19 -16.10 7.34
CA ALA A 58 -4.60 -16.11 6.99
C ALA A 58 -5.47 -15.46 8.08
N ALA A 59 -5.25 -15.79 9.36
CA ALA A 59 -6.01 -15.22 10.47
C ALA A 59 -5.76 -13.69 10.59
N MET A 60 -4.54 -13.23 10.41
CA MET A 60 -4.22 -11.79 10.45
C MET A 60 -4.93 -11.04 9.32
N LEU A 61 -4.90 -11.55 8.09
CA LEU A 61 -5.59 -10.92 6.96
C LEU A 61 -7.12 -10.94 7.20
N GLU A 62 -7.68 -12.07 7.63
CA GLU A 62 -9.11 -12.18 7.94
C GLU A 62 -9.56 -11.19 9.03
N LEU A 63 -8.72 -10.91 10.05
CA LEU A 63 -9.02 -9.89 11.06
C LEU A 63 -9.12 -8.50 10.44
N GLY A 64 -8.18 -8.16 9.55
CA GLY A 64 -8.21 -6.86 8.88
C GLY A 64 -9.37 -6.70 7.90
N LEU A 65 -9.66 -7.74 7.11
CA LEU A 65 -10.82 -7.74 6.21
C LEU A 65 -12.14 -7.62 7.00
N TYR A 66 -12.21 -8.28 8.15
CA TYR A 66 -13.36 -8.16 9.05
C TYR A 66 -13.52 -6.75 9.61
N ASP A 67 -12.44 -6.09 10.04
CA ASP A 67 -12.47 -4.71 10.53
C ASP A 67 -12.96 -3.74 9.44
N MET A 68 -12.46 -3.89 8.21
CA MET A 68 -12.87 -3.07 7.06
C MET A 68 -14.34 -3.31 6.66
N GLU A 69 -14.81 -4.57 6.67
CA GLU A 69 -16.20 -4.91 6.36
C GLU A 69 -17.19 -4.31 7.37
N HIS A 70 -16.73 -4.08 8.62
CA HIS A 70 -17.51 -3.51 9.70
C HIS A 70 -17.26 -2.01 9.89
N ALA A 71 -16.66 -1.34 8.90
CA ALA A 71 -16.58 0.11 8.89
C ALA A 71 -18.00 0.71 8.90
N GLU A 72 -18.23 1.75 9.72
CA GLU A 72 -19.54 2.42 9.80
C GLU A 72 -19.97 2.97 8.46
N THR A 73 -19.02 3.60 7.74
CA THR A 73 -19.20 4.00 6.34
C THR A 73 -18.37 3.07 5.47
N PRO A 74 -19.01 2.32 4.54
CA PRO A 74 -18.29 1.39 3.67
C PRO A 74 -17.19 2.10 2.87
N LEU A 75 -15.97 1.57 2.96
CA LEU A 75 -14.82 2.07 2.21
C LEU A 75 -15.08 2.05 0.71
N ASP A 76 -14.62 3.08 0.01
CA ASP A 76 -14.73 3.14 -1.45
C ASP A 76 -13.78 2.17 -2.14
N ALA A 77 -12.58 1.95 -1.54
CA ALA A 77 -11.65 0.92 -2.02
C ALA A 77 -10.81 0.30 -0.88
N LEU A 78 -10.34 -0.93 -1.14
CA LEU A 78 -9.19 -1.54 -0.48
C LEU A 78 -8.10 -1.70 -1.53
N VAL A 79 -6.90 -1.22 -1.25
CA VAL A 79 -5.74 -1.26 -2.15
C VAL A 79 -4.65 -2.16 -1.56
N PHE A 80 -4.34 -3.25 -2.26
CA PHE A 80 -3.17 -4.08 -1.99
C PHE A 80 -1.98 -3.50 -2.74
N VAL A 81 -0.92 -3.13 -2.02
CA VAL A 81 0.24 -2.40 -2.57
C VAL A 81 1.44 -3.34 -2.75
N GLY A 82 1.19 -4.51 -3.36
CA GLY A 82 2.21 -5.48 -3.69
C GLY A 82 2.62 -6.42 -2.56
N ASP A 83 3.48 -7.38 -2.89
CA ASP A 83 3.86 -8.50 -2.05
C ASP A 83 2.64 -9.20 -1.45
N ASN A 84 1.69 -9.48 -2.36
CA ASN A 84 0.43 -10.10 -2.03
C ASN A 84 0.64 -11.54 -1.60
N THR A 85 1.55 -12.21 -2.28
CA THR A 85 1.99 -13.59 -2.02
C THR A 85 3.46 -13.61 -1.61
N ASP A 86 3.94 -14.76 -1.12
CA ASP A 86 5.32 -14.92 -0.66
C ASP A 86 6.27 -15.33 -1.81
N HIS A 87 5.75 -15.92 -2.91
CA HIS A 87 6.55 -16.40 -4.04
C HIS A 87 5.80 -16.39 -5.40
N GLY A 88 4.66 -15.72 -5.52
CA GLY A 88 3.89 -15.71 -6.78
C GLY A 88 3.25 -17.04 -7.18
N TYR A 89 3.23 -18.05 -6.32
CA TYR A 89 2.72 -19.38 -6.67
C TYR A 89 1.18 -19.40 -6.76
N ILE A 90 0.67 -20.19 -7.70
CA ILE A 90 -0.76 -20.35 -7.94
C ILE A 90 -1.52 -20.70 -6.63
N GLU A 91 -0.99 -21.60 -5.83
CA GLU A 91 -1.61 -22.03 -4.57
C GLU A 91 -1.72 -20.87 -3.57
N GLN A 92 -0.77 -19.95 -3.57
CA GLN A 92 -0.79 -18.78 -2.70
C GLN A 92 -1.84 -17.77 -3.17
N TYR A 93 -1.92 -17.50 -4.47
CA TYR A 93 -2.98 -16.67 -5.05
C TYR A 93 -4.38 -17.25 -4.83
N GLU A 94 -4.56 -18.57 -5.02
CA GLU A 94 -5.84 -19.24 -4.75
C GLU A 94 -6.26 -19.09 -3.28
N LEU A 95 -5.32 -19.25 -2.36
CA LEU A 95 -5.59 -19.07 -0.93
C LEU A 95 -5.93 -17.61 -0.60
N LEU A 96 -5.22 -16.64 -1.17
CA LEU A 96 -5.49 -15.21 -1.01
C LEU A 96 -6.89 -14.89 -1.52
N LYS A 97 -7.19 -15.25 -2.77
CA LYS A 97 -8.51 -15.07 -3.39
C LYS A 97 -9.64 -15.64 -2.52
N ASN A 98 -9.49 -16.91 -2.10
CA ASN A 98 -10.49 -17.57 -1.28
C ASN A 98 -10.63 -16.94 0.13
N THR A 99 -9.59 -16.27 0.62
CA THR A 99 -9.63 -15.56 1.90
C THR A 99 -10.34 -14.23 1.74
N VAL A 100 -9.98 -13.45 0.72
CA VAL A 100 -10.63 -12.16 0.42
C VAL A 100 -12.11 -12.34 0.10
N ALA A 101 -12.48 -13.36 -0.66
CA ALA A 101 -13.85 -13.63 -1.07
C ALA A 101 -14.83 -13.96 0.09
N LYS A 102 -14.32 -14.16 1.31
CA LYS A 102 -15.18 -14.35 2.50
C LYS A 102 -15.74 -13.05 3.07
N TYR A 103 -15.24 -11.91 2.63
CA TYR A 103 -15.51 -10.60 3.18
C TYR A 103 -15.87 -9.60 2.07
N THR A 104 -16.52 -8.51 2.46
CA THR A 104 -16.78 -7.35 1.60
C THR A 104 -16.12 -6.12 2.21
N PRO A 105 -14.77 -6.06 2.22
CA PRO A 105 -14.02 -5.05 2.99
C PRO A 105 -14.16 -3.62 2.42
N ALA A 106 -14.57 -3.50 1.16
CA ALA A 106 -14.76 -2.23 0.47
C ALA A 106 -15.66 -2.42 -0.75
N LYS A 107 -16.14 -1.32 -1.35
CA LYS A 107 -16.90 -1.34 -2.60
C LYS A 107 -16.06 -1.79 -3.80
N ASN A 108 -14.76 -1.53 -3.76
CA ASN A 108 -13.79 -1.91 -4.78
C ASN A 108 -12.55 -2.52 -4.12
N ILE A 109 -11.96 -3.51 -4.78
CA ILE A 109 -10.63 -4.01 -4.43
C ILE A 109 -9.70 -3.68 -5.59
N LEU A 110 -8.51 -3.17 -5.29
CA LEU A 110 -7.46 -2.83 -6.25
C LEU A 110 -6.16 -3.50 -5.79
N MET A 111 -5.26 -3.83 -6.74
CA MET A 111 -4.12 -4.69 -6.43
C MET A 111 -2.91 -4.32 -7.30
N ALA A 112 -1.77 -4.01 -6.67
CA ALA A 112 -0.47 -3.89 -7.32
C ALA A 112 0.32 -5.20 -7.22
N VAL A 113 1.25 -5.43 -8.14
CA VAL A 113 2.25 -6.49 -8.04
C VAL A 113 3.41 -6.02 -7.16
N GLY A 114 4.03 -6.92 -6.37
CA GLY A 114 5.28 -6.69 -5.65
C GLY A 114 6.39 -7.64 -6.08
N ASN A 115 7.61 -7.48 -5.55
CA ASN A 115 8.75 -8.32 -5.97
C ASN A 115 8.55 -9.80 -5.57
N HIS A 116 7.97 -10.11 -4.43
CA HIS A 116 7.66 -11.49 -4.06
C HIS A 116 6.60 -12.13 -4.97
N ASP A 117 5.68 -11.35 -5.52
CA ASP A 117 4.74 -11.82 -6.52
C ASP A 117 5.44 -12.15 -7.86
N THR A 118 6.66 -11.62 -8.09
CA THR A 118 7.43 -11.87 -9.31
C THR A 118 8.40 -13.05 -9.22
N TRP A 119 8.52 -13.70 -8.07
CA TRP A 119 9.42 -14.86 -7.88
C TRP A 119 8.78 -16.17 -8.36
N THR A 120 8.14 -16.11 -9.52
CA THR A 120 7.51 -17.26 -10.15
C THR A 120 8.51 -17.94 -11.08
N GLU A 121 8.78 -19.21 -10.80
CA GLU A 121 9.69 -20.04 -11.58
C GLU A 121 8.93 -20.89 -12.61
N ASP A 122 9.59 -21.22 -13.73
CA ASP A 122 9.11 -22.17 -14.71
C ASP A 122 9.36 -23.64 -14.28
N GLU A 123 9.05 -24.59 -15.15
CA GLU A 123 9.26 -26.03 -14.89
C GLU A 123 10.74 -26.44 -14.73
N ASN A 124 11.67 -25.57 -15.09
CA ASN A 124 13.12 -25.79 -14.95
C ASN A 124 13.67 -25.13 -13.69
N GLY A 125 12.86 -24.37 -12.95
CA GLY A 125 13.26 -23.58 -11.79
C GLY A 125 13.95 -22.28 -12.16
N GLU A 126 13.63 -21.72 -13.32
CA GLU A 126 14.13 -20.43 -13.79
C GLU A 126 13.03 -19.38 -13.69
N ASP A 127 13.38 -18.15 -13.31
CA ASP A 127 12.46 -17.02 -13.23
C ASP A 127 11.76 -16.78 -14.57
N SER A 128 10.43 -16.61 -14.52
CA SER A 128 9.61 -16.47 -15.72
C SER A 128 8.69 -15.23 -15.65
N PRO A 129 9.11 -14.10 -16.24
CA PRO A 129 8.27 -12.91 -16.34
C PRO A 129 6.91 -13.16 -17.01
N GLU A 130 6.86 -14.09 -17.98
CA GLU A 130 5.62 -14.46 -18.66
C GLU A 130 4.62 -15.12 -17.70
N LEU A 131 5.09 -16.05 -16.86
CA LEU A 131 4.24 -16.68 -15.83
C LEU A 131 3.83 -15.70 -14.75
N VAL A 132 4.72 -14.78 -14.36
CA VAL A 132 4.39 -13.68 -13.45
C VAL A 132 3.21 -12.89 -13.99
N LYS A 133 3.30 -12.43 -15.24
CA LYS A 133 2.22 -11.69 -15.89
C LYS A 133 0.93 -12.52 -15.96
N GLU A 134 1.01 -13.77 -16.39
CA GLU A 134 -0.15 -14.67 -16.49
C GLU A 134 -0.84 -14.84 -15.13
N TYR A 135 -0.08 -15.17 -14.08
CA TYR A 135 -0.66 -15.47 -12.78
C TYR A 135 -1.19 -14.20 -12.10
N PHE A 136 -0.39 -13.14 -12.08
CA PHE A 136 -0.83 -11.88 -11.48
C PHE A 136 -2.11 -11.35 -12.17
N THR A 137 -2.12 -11.22 -13.48
CA THR A 137 -3.27 -10.65 -14.21
C THR A 137 -4.52 -11.48 -14.03
N LYS A 138 -4.40 -12.82 -14.04
CA LYS A 138 -5.50 -13.73 -13.76
C LYS A 138 -6.08 -13.51 -12.36
N TYR A 139 -5.24 -13.58 -11.33
CA TYR A 139 -5.72 -13.52 -9.95
C TYR A 139 -6.11 -12.11 -9.51
N ALA A 140 -5.40 -11.10 -9.98
CA ALA A 140 -5.80 -9.72 -9.78
C ALA A 140 -7.16 -9.44 -10.43
N SER A 141 -7.42 -9.95 -11.64
CA SER A 141 -8.74 -9.84 -12.27
C SER A 141 -9.83 -10.55 -11.48
N GLU A 142 -9.58 -11.76 -10.98
CA GLU A 142 -10.54 -12.53 -10.20
C GLU A 142 -10.84 -11.90 -8.82
N ILE A 143 -9.81 -11.36 -8.14
CA ILE A 143 -9.94 -10.73 -6.82
C ILE A 143 -10.62 -9.36 -6.93
N THR A 144 -10.23 -8.56 -7.93
CA THR A 144 -10.74 -7.19 -8.08
C THR A 144 -12.07 -7.10 -8.81
N GLY A 145 -12.44 -8.14 -9.56
CA GLY A 145 -13.58 -8.14 -10.48
C GLY A 145 -13.38 -7.24 -11.71
N ARG A 146 -12.15 -6.85 -12.03
CA ARG A 146 -11.77 -5.99 -13.15
C ARG A 146 -11.03 -6.81 -14.22
N ASN A 147 -11.07 -6.38 -15.47
CA ASN A 147 -10.19 -6.94 -16.48
C ASN A 147 -8.82 -6.27 -16.37
N ILE A 148 -7.83 -7.03 -15.88
CA ILE A 148 -6.42 -6.61 -15.75
C ILE A 148 -5.61 -7.53 -16.67
N ASP A 149 -4.98 -6.96 -17.68
CA ASP A 149 -4.24 -7.67 -18.74
C ASP A 149 -2.75 -7.32 -18.79
N GLU A 150 -2.31 -6.34 -17.97
CA GLU A 150 -0.92 -5.96 -17.78
C GLU A 150 -0.56 -5.88 -16.29
N LEU A 151 0.74 -5.83 -15.97
CA LEU A 151 1.23 -5.61 -14.61
C LEU A 151 1.01 -4.17 -14.14
N TYR A 152 0.65 -3.27 -15.06
CA TYR A 152 0.33 -1.87 -14.82
C TYR A 152 -1.00 -1.50 -15.48
N TYR A 153 -1.79 -0.69 -14.81
CA TYR A 153 -3.13 -0.34 -15.27
C TYR A 153 -3.65 0.90 -14.54
N THR A 154 -4.79 1.42 -14.97
CA THR A 154 -5.52 2.47 -14.26
C THR A 154 -6.85 1.99 -13.73
N ALA A 155 -7.29 2.58 -12.62
CA ALA A 155 -8.66 2.46 -12.12
C ALA A 155 -9.20 3.84 -11.75
N GLU A 156 -10.50 4.01 -11.85
CA GLU A 156 -11.20 5.21 -11.41
C GLU A 156 -12.21 4.87 -10.32
N ILE A 157 -12.13 5.54 -9.18
CA ILE A 157 -13.05 5.40 -8.03
C ILE A 157 -13.56 6.79 -7.66
N ASN A 158 -14.87 7.00 -7.69
CA ASN A 158 -15.50 8.29 -7.37
C ASN A 158 -14.92 9.48 -8.17
N GLY A 159 -14.41 9.22 -9.39
CA GLY A 159 -13.77 10.22 -10.25
C GLY A 159 -12.34 10.58 -9.85
N TYR A 160 -11.70 9.82 -8.95
CA TYR A 160 -10.28 9.88 -8.62
C TYR A 160 -9.52 8.80 -9.39
N THR A 161 -8.36 9.16 -9.91
CA THR A 161 -7.54 8.24 -10.72
C THR A 161 -6.51 7.53 -9.85
N PHE A 162 -6.48 6.20 -9.98
CA PHE A 162 -5.44 5.33 -9.43
C PHE A 162 -4.63 4.78 -10.60
N ILE A 163 -3.31 4.94 -10.56
CA ILE A 163 -2.36 4.46 -11.57
C ILE A 163 -1.49 3.41 -10.90
N PHE A 164 -1.52 2.19 -11.39
CA PHE A 164 -0.74 1.08 -10.85
C PHE A 164 0.50 0.85 -11.72
N LEU A 165 1.68 0.82 -11.09
CA LEU A 165 2.94 0.45 -11.73
C LEU A 165 3.35 -0.95 -11.28
N GLY A 166 3.94 -1.71 -12.19
CA GLY A 166 4.43 -3.05 -11.90
C GLY A 166 5.77 -3.32 -12.57
N SER A 167 6.64 -4.05 -11.89
CA SER A 167 7.92 -4.46 -12.47
C SER A 167 7.72 -5.51 -13.55
N GLU A 168 8.36 -5.29 -14.69
CA GLU A 168 8.42 -6.22 -15.81
C GLU A 168 9.66 -7.15 -15.72
N SER A 169 10.24 -7.27 -14.52
CA SER A 169 11.38 -8.10 -14.15
C SER A 169 11.10 -8.88 -12.87
N THR A 170 11.92 -9.87 -12.57
CA THR A 170 11.82 -10.77 -11.42
C THR A 170 12.83 -10.44 -10.30
N HIS A 171 13.28 -9.20 -10.20
CA HIS A 171 14.29 -8.78 -9.23
C HIS A 171 13.70 -8.00 -8.05
N THR A 172 14.52 -7.84 -7.00
CA THR A 172 14.17 -7.05 -5.82
C THR A 172 13.92 -5.60 -6.19
N SER A 173 14.70 -5.02 -7.07
CA SER A 173 14.43 -3.72 -7.68
C SER A 173 13.50 -3.83 -8.88
N ALA A 174 12.66 -2.83 -9.06
CA ALA A 174 11.78 -2.81 -10.21
C ALA A 174 12.55 -2.55 -11.52
N TYR A 175 12.07 -3.17 -12.57
CA TYR A 175 12.34 -2.75 -13.94
C TYR A 175 11.05 -2.22 -14.55
N ILE A 176 11.04 -0.95 -14.88
CA ILE A 176 9.90 -0.28 -15.54
C ILE A 176 10.33 0.03 -16.98
N SER A 177 9.71 -0.61 -17.95
CA SER A 177 10.09 -0.42 -19.36
C SER A 177 9.83 1.01 -19.84
N PRO A 178 10.55 1.46 -20.86
CA PRO A 178 10.28 2.77 -21.49
C PRO A 178 8.83 2.93 -21.96
N ALA A 179 8.17 1.84 -22.35
CA ALA A 179 6.78 1.86 -22.76
C ALA A 179 5.85 2.14 -21.57
N GLN A 180 6.12 1.54 -20.41
CA GLN A 180 5.36 1.82 -19.19
C GLN A 180 5.62 3.24 -18.68
N ILE A 181 6.86 3.75 -18.80
CA ILE A 181 7.19 5.13 -18.41
C ILE A 181 6.44 6.15 -19.29
N GLU A 182 6.43 5.96 -20.61
CA GLU A 182 5.66 6.81 -21.53
C GLU A 182 4.15 6.73 -21.22
N TRP A 183 3.65 5.55 -20.93
CA TRP A 183 2.27 5.34 -20.54
C TRP A 183 1.94 6.06 -19.22
N LEU A 184 2.81 6.01 -18.21
CA LEU A 184 2.65 6.73 -16.94
C LEU A 184 2.50 8.23 -17.15
N ASP A 185 3.40 8.87 -17.93
CA ASP A 185 3.34 10.31 -18.20
C ASP A 185 2.03 10.68 -18.92
N ASN A 186 1.59 9.85 -19.87
CA ASN A 186 0.32 10.02 -20.56
C ASN A 186 -0.89 9.91 -19.63
N GLU A 187 -0.92 8.92 -18.72
CA GLU A 187 -2.04 8.74 -17.78
C GLU A 187 -2.08 9.87 -16.73
N LEU A 188 -0.92 10.29 -16.23
CA LEU A 188 -0.82 11.45 -15.32
C LEU A 188 -1.31 12.74 -16.00
N SER A 189 -0.93 12.98 -17.25
CA SER A 189 -1.39 14.14 -18.03
C SER A 189 -2.92 14.16 -18.16
N LYS A 190 -3.54 12.99 -18.40
CA LYS A 190 -5.01 12.88 -18.46
C LYS A 190 -5.66 13.10 -17.10
N ALA A 191 -5.07 12.56 -16.03
CA ALA A 191 -5.59 12.64 -14.68
C ALA A 191 -5.49 14.05 -14.11
N ALA A 192 -4.35 14.73 -14.29
CA ALA A 192 -4.13 16.11 -13.85
C ALA A 192 -5.17 17.09 -14.41
N GLY A 193 -5.67 16.85 -15.64
CA GLY A 193 -6.75 17.66 -16.23
C GLY A 193 -8.09 17.59 -15.46
N LYS A 194 -8.24 16.70 -14.48
CA LYS A 194 -9.45 16.58 -13.65
C LYS A 194 -9.43 17.50 -12.42
N GLY A 195 -8.29 18.10 -12.06
CA GLY A 195 -8.14 18.96 -10.88
C GLY A 195 -8.39 18.24 -9.56
N LYS A 196 -8.00 16.97 -9.48
CA LYS A 196 -8.11 16.12 -8.31
C LYS A 196 -6.78 15.45 -8.02
N PRO A 197 -6.48 15.10 -6.76
CA PRO A 197 -5.30 14.31 -6.44
C PRO A 197 -5.29 12.98 -7.20
N VAL A 198 -4.09 12.55 -7.60
CA VAL A 198 -3.86 11.29 -8.32
C VAL A 198 -3.07 10.36 -7.43
N PHE A 199 -3.52 9.12 -7.31
CA PHE A 199 -2.86 8.09 -6.53
C PHE A 199 -2.08 7.16 -7.46
N VAL A 200 -0.75 7.20 -7.35
CA VAL A 200 0.14 6.26 -8.04
C VAL A 200 0.50 5.17 -7.06
N ILE A 201 0.23 3.94 -7.42
CA ILE A 201 0.42 2.76 -6.58
C ILE A 201 1.56 1.94 -7.17
N SER A 202 2.60 1.77 -6.40
CA SER A 202 3.73 0.90 -6.73
C SER A 202 4.19 0.18 -5.47
N HIS A 203 4.57 -1.07 -5.58
CA HIS A 203 5.19 -1.73 -4.44
C HIS A 203 6.54 -1.08 -4.09
N TRP A 204 7.29 -0.71 -5.11
CA TRP A 204 8.64 -0.12 -4.96
C TRP A 204 8.57 1.39 -4.71
N PRO A 205 9.36 1.90 -3.74
CA PRO A 205 9.53 3.34 -3.53
C PRO A 205 10.55 3.95 -4.50
N ILE A 206 10.64 5.27 -4.53
CA ILE A 206 11.73 6.00 -5.16
C ILE A 206 13.07 5.64 -4.48
N ASN A 207 14.12 5.49 -5.26
CA ASN A 207 15.47 5.23 -4.71
C ASN A 207 15.88 6.30 -3.71
N GLY A 208 16.36 5.86 -2.54
CA GLY A 208 16.81 6.77 -1.49
C GLY A 208 15.70 7.45 -0.69
N SER A 209 14.41 7.29 -1.07
CA SER A 209 13.29 7.78 -0.26
C SER A 209 13.01 6.87 0.94
N HIS A 210 12.28 7.36 1.93
CA HIS A 210 11.85 6.62 3.11
C HIS A 210 12.98 5.89 3.85
N GLY A 211 14.22 6.39 3.73
CA GLY A 211 15.37 5.73 4.33
C GLY A 211 15.68 4.35 3.74
N LEU A 212 15.23 4.08 2.51
CA LEU A 212 15.61 2.89 1.77
C LEU A 212 17.14 2.82 1.69
N PRO A 213 17.77 1.77 2.23
CA PRO A 213 19.23 1.68 2.18
C PRO A 213 19.66 1.43 0.74
N GLY A 214 20.72 2.12 0.29
CA GLY A 214 21.28 1.96 -1.05
C GLY A 214 21.93 0.59 -1.33
N THR A 215 21.75 -0.38 -0.43
CA THR A 215 22.33 -1.73 -0.50
C THR A 215 21.27 -2.81 -0.29
N TRP A 216 19.99 -2.48 -0.47
CA TRP A 216 18.94 -3.42 -0.12
C TRP A 216 18.63 -4.43 -1.24
N GLY A 217 19.45 -4.52 -2.22
CA GLY A 217 19.32 -5.53 -3.25
C GLY A 217 20.04 -6.84 -2.90
N ASP A 218 21.28 -6.81 -2.60
CA ASP A 218 22.09 -7.97 -2.17
C ASP A 218 23.40 -7.46 -1.56
N GLU A 219 23.74 -7.91 -0.35
CA GLU A 219 25.07 -7.65 0.23
C GLU A 219 26.19 -8.27 -0.62
N LYS A 220 25.86 -9.12 -1.58
CA LYS A 220 26.81 -9.82 -2.47
C LYS A 220 26.96 -9.17 -3.83
N ASP A 221 26.05 -8.26 -4.22
CA ASP A 221 26.13 -7.54 -5.47
C ASP A 221 26.34 -6.06 -5.18
N PRO A 222 27.59 -5.53 -5.35
CA PRO A 222 27.91 -4.13 -5.10
C PRO A 222 27.40 -3.18 -6.22
N GLU A 223 26.65 -3.66 -7.18
CA GLU A 223 26.00 -2.78 -8.15
C GLU A 223 24.98 -1.89 -7.42
N PRO A 224 24.73 -0.67 -7.90
CA PRO A 224 23.89 0.33 -7.21
C PRO A 224 22.41 0.02 -7.30
N ASP A 225 22.04 -1.22 -7.28
CA ASP A 225 20.66 -1.62 -7.27
C ASP A 225 20.08 -1.48 -5.87
N THR A 226 19.15 -0.60 -5.74
CA THR A 226 18.79 0.05 -4.48
C THR A 226 17.50 -0.50 -3.88
N GLY A 227 16.93 -1.55 -4.47
CA GLY A 227 15.67 -2.13 -4.01
C GLY A 227 14.45 -1.21 -4.23
N GLY A 228 14.59 -0.12 -4.98
CA GLY A 228 13.49 0.77 -5.38
C GLY A 228 13.12 0.60 -6.86
N PHE A 229 12.84 1.70 -7.54
CA PHE A 229 12.61 1.72 -8.98
C PHE A 229 13.85 1.46 -9.86
N GLY A 230 14.97 1.09 -9.24
CA GLY A 230 16.20 0.77 -9.96
C GLY A 230 16.74 1.94 -10.78
N GLU A 231 17.24 1.65 -11.98
CA GLU A 231 17.83 2.66 -12.87
C GLU A 231 16.82 3.71 -13.36
N GLN A 232 15.52 3.40 -13.36
CA GLN A 232 14.45 4.28 -13.85
C GLN A 232 13.95 5.27 -12.78
N SER A 233 14.46 5.18 -11.56
CA SER A 233 13.95 5.93 -10.41
C SER A 233 13.92 7.44 -10.63
N ASP A 234 15.02 8.01 -11.10
CA ASP A 234 15.14 9.47 -11.32
C ASP A 234 14.16 9.95 -12.40
N GLU A 235 13.97 9.15 -13.48
CA GLU A 235 13.05 9.49 -14.56
C GLU A 235 11.60 9.44 -14.09
N ILE A 236 11.23 8.40 -13.34
CA ILE A 236 9.88 8.24 -12.78
C ILE A 236 9.59 9.37 -11.80
N GLU A 237 10.50 9.68 -10.89
CA GLU A 237 10.37 10.78 -9.95
C GLU A 237 10.19 12.12 -10.66
N ALA A 238 10.99 12.38 -11.69
CA ALA A 238 10.86 13.60 -12.48
C ALA A 238 9.49 13.69 -13.19
N ILE A 239 8.93 12.58 -13.65
CA ILE A 239 7.59 12.54 -14.23
C ILE A 239 6.53 12.81 -13.18
N LEU A 240 6.60 12.18 -12.02
CA LEU A 240 5.64 12.38 -10.93
C LEU A 240 5.60 13.82 -10.46
N LYS A 241 6.76 14.49 -10.39
CA LYS A 241 6.89 15.90 -9.99
C LYS A 241 6.48 16.92 -11.05
N LYS A 242 6.11 16.51 -12.27
CA LYS A 242 5.56 17.41 -13.28
C LYS A 242 4.13 17.87 -12.96
N TYR A 243 3.41 17.13 -12.14
CA TYR A 243 1.98 17.30 -11.90
C TYR A 243 1.72 17.59 -10.43
N ASP A 244 0.69 18.39 -10.15
CA ASP A 244 0.30 18.73 -8.79
C ASP A 244 -0.52 17.62 -8.13
N ASP A 245 -0.42 17.53 -6.80
CA ASP A 245 -1.20 16.65 -5.93
C ASP A 245 -1.06 15.17 -6.32
N ILE A 246 0.17 14.75 -6.57
CA ILE A 246 0.51 13.34 -6.83
C ILE A 246 0.89 12.66 -5.53
N PHE A 247 0.24 11.52 -5.26
CA PHE A 247 0.49 10.67 -4.10
C PHE A 247 1.03 9.31 -4.56
N LEU A 248 2.34 9.08 -4.40
CA LEU A 248 2.94 7.76 -4.61
C LEU A 248 2.77 6.94 -3.33
N ILE A 249 2.10 5.80 -3.41
CA ILE A 249 1.91 4.88 -2.28
C ILE A 249 2.70 3.61 -2.56
N SER A 250 3.61 3.26 -1.64
CA SER A 250 4.52 2.12 -1.78
C SER A 250 4.57 1.25 -0.51
N GLY A 251 5.16 0.07 -0.62
CA GLY A 251 5.46 -0.86 0.47
C GLY A 251 6.95 -1.22 0.52
N HIS A 252 7.26 -2.54 0.46
CA HIS A 252 8.58 -3.10 0.20
C HIS A 252 9.59 -2.98 1.35
N ILE A 253 9.70 -1.84 2.02
CA ILE A 253 10.75 -1.59 3.04
C ILE A 253 10.50 -2.36 4.34
N HIS A 254 9.33 -2.96 4.54
CA HIS A 254 8.93 -3.65 5.77
C HIS A 254 9.08 -2.77 7.03
N SER A 255 8.83 -1.49 6.90
CA SER A 255 8.88 -0.55 8.02
C SER A 255 7.54 -0.46 8.76
N GLY A 256 7.54 0.16 9.93
CA GLY A 256 6.33 0.49 10.67
C GLY A 256 5.99 1.97 10.53
N PHE A 257 4.96 2.42 11.22
CA PHE A 257 4.59 3.83 11.25
C PHE A 257 5.67 4.73 11.84
N THR A 258 5.82 5.91 11.27
CA THR A 258 6.54 7.04 11.87
C THR A 258 5.67 8.28 11.86
N SER A 259 5.98 9.24 12.70
CA SER A 259 5.35 10.56 12.70
C SER A 259 6.34 11.64 12.31
N PRO A 260 5.87 12.82 11.88
CA PRO A 260 6.73 13.94 11.55
C PRO A 260 7.77 14.22 12.64
N GLY A 261 9.01 14.47 12.27
CA GLY A 261 10.11 14.75 13.19
C GLY A 261 10.76 13.51 13.83
N GLN A 262 10.37 12.30 13.49
CA GLN A 262 10.96 11.06 14.00
C GLN A 262 12.07 10.48 13.10
N GLU A 263 12.31 11.05 11.93
CA GLU A 263 13.32 10.58 10.97
C GLU A 263 14.70 10.42 11.62
N SER A 264 15.15 11.41 12.40
CA SER A 264 16.46 11.37 13.08
C SER A 264 16.61 10.20 14.06
N VAL A 265 15.49 9.61 14.50
CA VAL A 265 15.48 8.49 15.44
C VAL A 265 15.53 7.16 14.70
N PHE A 266 14.82 7.06 13.56
CA PHE A 266 14.65 5.81 12.84
C PHE A 266 15.38 5.78 11.50
N GLY A 267 15.84 6.92 10.97
CA GLY A 267 16.37 7.05 9.62
C GLY A 267 15.33 6.70 8.54
N TYR A 268 14.05 6.94 8.83
CA TYR A 268 12.91 6.56 8.02
C TYR A 268 11.72 7.49 8.31
N LEU A 269 10.99 7.88 7.28
CA LEU A 269 9.67 8.55 7.39
C LEU A 269 8.64 7.78 6.57
N SER A 270 7.45 7.59 7.13
CA SER A 270 6.33 6.97 6.40
C SER A 270 5.78 7.86 5.30
N VAL A 271 5.82 9.18 5.50
CA VAL A 271 5.32 10.17 4.53
C VAL A 271 6.38 11.23 4.30
N GLU A 272 6.74 11.42 3.04
CA GLU A 272 7.66 12.45 2.57
C GLU A 272 6.93 13.34 1.56
N SER A 273 7.25 14.63 1.55
CA SER A 273 6.60 15.60 0.67
C SER A 273 7.62 16.58 0.07
N GLU A 274 7.53 16.81 -1.22
CA GLU A 274 8.29 17.82 -1.94
C GLU A 274 7.36 18.62 -2.85
N GLY A 275 7.04 19.84 -2.45
CA GLY A 275 6.03 20.66 -3.13
C GLY A 275 4.65 20.00 -3.08
N THR A 276 4.10 19.66 -4.23
CA THR A 276 2.81 18.97 -4.40
C THR A 276 2.95 17.48 -4.75
N PHE A 277 4.17 16.96 -4.69
CA PHE A 277 4.46 15.53 -4.76
C PHE A 277 4.60 14.96 -3.35
N HIS A 278 3.90 13.88 -3.08
CA HIS A 278 3.86 13.21 -1.78
C HIS A 278 4.12 11.72 -1.97
N SER A 279 5.00 11.15 -1.18
CA SER A 279 5.23 9.72 -1.13
C SER A 279 4.86 9.15 0.24
N ILE A 280 4.19 8.00 0.23
CA ILE A 280 3.69 7.30 1.41
C ILE A 280 4.20 5.87 1.34
N ASN A 281 5.04 5.48 2.30
CA ASN A 281 5.46 4.10 2.42
C ASN A 281 4.68 3.40 3.53
N LEU A 282 4.06 2.28 3.20
CA LEU A 282 3.18 1.53 4.08
C LEU A 282 3.97 0.67 5.06
N PRO A 283 3.45 0.47 6.28
CA PRO A 283 3.97 -0.56 7.17
C PRO A 283 3.71 -1.94 6.57
N SER A 284 4.65 -2.87 6.78
CA SER A 284 4.43 -4.26 6.41
C SER A 284 3.29 -4.89 7.19
N TYR A 285 2.37 -5.54 6.47
CA TYR A 285 1.20 -6.17 7.08
C TYR A 285 1.55 -7.46 7.84
N MET A 286 2.57 -8.20 7.39
CA MET A 286 2.87 -9.54 7.95
C MET A 286 4.24 -9.65 8.61
N TYR A 287 5.17 -8.77 8.32
CA TYR A 287 6.50 -8.82 8.90
C TYR A 287 6.66 -7.84 10.05
N MET A 288 7.52 -8.19 11.00
CA MET A 288 7.89 -7.25 12.06
C MET A 288 8.67 -6.09 11.47
N SER A 289 8.30 -4.88 11.89
CA SER A 289 9.01 -3.68 11.51
C SER A 289 10.48 -3.74 11.89
N GLN A 290 11.35 -3.48 10.93
CA GLN A 290 12.75 -3.23 11.18
C GLN A 290 13.01 -1.77 11.59
N ARG A 291 12.12 -0.86 11.17
CA ARG A 291 12.16 0.57 11.43
C ARG A 291 10.73 1.06 11.68
N GLY A 292 10.60 2.21 12.33
CA GLY A 292 9.31 2.69 12.76
C GLY A 292 8.79 1.96 14.01
N ARG A 293 7.53 2.15 14.39
CA ARG A 293 7.05 1.67 15.70
C ARG A 293 6.01 0.59 15.64
N VAL A 294 5.15 0.57 14.65
CA VAL A 294 4.02 -0.36 14.58
C VAL A 294 3.90 -0.93 13.18
N SER A 295 3.85 -2.23 13.11
CA SER A 295 3.56 -3.00 11.91
C SER A 295 2.72 -4.23 12.31
N ASN A 296 2.44 -5.12 11.38
CA ASN A 296 1.60 -6.30 11.52
C ASN A 296 0.10 -6.00 11.69
N GLY A 297 -0.63 -6.33 10.67
CA GLY A 297 -2.06 -6.10 10.60
C GLY A 297 -2.42 -4.61 10.54
N THR A 298 -1.51 -3.78 10.02
CA THR A 298 -1.61 -2.33 9.97
C THR A 298 -1.54 -1.79 8.55
N GLY A 299 -2.03 -0.57 8.36
CA GLY A 299 -1.93 0.19 7.13
C GLY A 299 -2.48 1.59 7.32
N TYR A 300 -2.52 2.37 6.25
CA TYR A 300 -3.13 3.68 6.26
C TYR A 300 -4.53 3.66 5.66
N VAL A 301 -5.42 4.44 6.25
CA VAL A 301 -6.70 4.84 5.67
C VAL A 301 -6.52 6.24 5.11
N ILE A 302 -6.78 6.38 3.82
CA ILE A 302 -6.68 7.65 3.11
C ILE A 302 -8.06 8.25 2.97
N GLU A 303 -8.23 9.47 3.46
CA GLU A 303 -9.45 10.24 3.34
C GLU A 303 -9.17 11.49 2.51
N VAL A 304 -9.92 11.69 1.43
CA VAL A 304 -9.77 12.83 0.52
C VAL A 304 -10.89 13.82 0.75
N TYR A 305 -10.52 15.07 0.96
CA TYR A 305 -11.40 16.21 1.10
C TYR A 305 -11.17 17.21 -0.03
N ASP A 306 -11.93 18.31 -0.08
CA ASP A 306 -11.77 19.31 -1.12
C ASP A 306 -10.44 20.08 -1.04
N ASP A 307 -9.86 20.17 0.15
CA ASP A 307 -8.69 21.00 0.48
C ASP A 307 -7.50 20.20 1.00
N LYS A 308 -7.67 18.94 1.32
CA LYS A 308 -6.63 18.10 1.94
C LYS A 308 -6.81 16.62 1.72
N VAL A 309 -5.75 15.88 1.98
CA VAL A 309 -5.74 14.42 2.16
C VAL A 309 -5.31 14.11 3.59
N LEU A 310 -6.08 13.31 4.30
CA LEU A 310 -5.67 12.72 5.58
C LEU A 310 -5.14 11.30 5.35
N VAL A 311 -3.97 11.03 5.92
CA VAL A 311 -3.33 9.70 5.93
C VAL A 311 -3.38 9.21 7.36
N ARG A 312 -4.33 8.32 7.67
CA ARG A 312 -4.64 7.91 9.04
C ARG A 312 -4.14 6.50 9.34
N ALA A 313 -3.34 6.36 10.36
CA ALA A 313 -2.75 5.10 10.76
C ALA A 313 -3.74 4.22 11.53
N ARG A 314 -3.96 2.98 11.04
CA ARG A 314 -4.86 2.00 11.69
C ARG A 314 -4.21 0.63 11.81
N SER A 315 -4.43 -0.01 12.94
CA SER A 315 -4.32 -1.46 13.04
C SER A 315 -5.66 -2.07 12.69
N TYR A 316 -5.75 -2.66 11.51
CA TYR A 316 -6.95 -3.37 11.09
C TYR A 316 -7.16 -4.66 11.88
N SER A 317 -6.06 -5.37 12.22
CA SER A 317 -6.14 -6.61 12.99
C SER A 317 -6.55 -6.41 14.44
N ALA A 318 -6.35 -5.21 15.00
CA ALA A 318 -6.69 -4.86 16.37
C ALA A 318 -7.85 -3.84 16.48
N SER A 319 -8.33 -3.29 15.36
CA SER A 319 -9.37 -2.25 15.31
C SER A 319 -8.99 -0.99 16.10
N VAL A 320 -7.76 -0.48 15.89
CA VAL A 320 -7.19 0.64 16.66
C VAL A 320 -6.62 1.71 15.75
N TRP A 321 -6.98 2.97 16.01
CA TRP A 321 -6.37 4.14 15.42
C TRP A 321 -5.09 4.55 16.17
N TYR A 322 -4.06 4.94 15.40
CA TYR A 322 -2.77 5.40 15.93
C TYR A 322 -2.51 6.85 15.55
N THR A 323 -3.28 7.77 16.13
CA THR A 323 -3.31 9.19 15.73
C THR A 323 -1.98 9.94 15.78
N LEU A 324 -0.98 9.43 16.49
CA LEU A 324 0.37 9.97 16.47
C LEU A 324 1.07 9.82 15.11
N TYR A 325 0.56 8.94 14.26
CA TYR A 325 1.13 8.64 12.95
C TYR A 325 0.22 9.11 11.81
N ASP A 326 -0.78 9.93 12.14
CA ASP A 326 -1.63 10.56 11.14
C ASP A 326 -0.91 11.76 10.51
N TYR A 327 -1.12 11.94 9.21
CA TYR A 327 -0.64 13.10 8.46
C TYR A 327 -1.80 13.82 7.83
N GLU A 328 -1.75 15.16 7.85
CA GLU A 328 -2.64 16.02 7.10
C GLU A 328 -1.83 16.70 6.00
N ILE A 329 -2.23 16.49 4.75
CA ILE A 329 -1.52 16.97 3.57
C ILE A 329 -2.45 17.94 2.83
N PRO A 330 -2.18 19.25 2.83
CA PRO A 330 -3.01 20.22 2.10
C PRO A 330 -2.82 20.06 0.59
N LEU A 331 -3.91 20.12 -0.16
CA LEU A 331 -3.90 20.12 -1.61
C LEU A 331 -3.47 21.48 -2.19
N SER A 332 -2.97 21.49 -3.42
CA SER A 332 -2.49 22.69 -4.11
C SER A 332 -3.57 23.79 -4.23
N THR A 333 -4.84 23.38 -4.37
CA THR A 333 -5.99 24.28 -4.41
C THR A 333 -6.22 25.04 -3.11
N ALA A 334 -5.88 24.44 -1.96
CA ALA A 334 -5.98 25.10 -0.66
C ALA A 334 -4.89 26.14 -0.45
N GLN A 335 -3.71 25.96 -1.06
CA GLN A 335 -2.58 26.86 -0.93
C GLN A 335 -2.83 28.20 -1.65
N THR A 336 -3.64 28.20 -2.72
CA THR A 336 -3.95 29.40 -3.52
C THR A 336 -4.95 30.35 -2.86
N THR A 337 -5.68 29.89 -1.84
CA THR A 337 -6.69 30.71 -1.13
C THR A 337 -6.16 31.46 0.08
N CYS A 338 -4.89 31.27 0.44
CA CYS A 338 -4.23 31.93 1.59
C CYS A 338 -3.29 33.08 1.21
N GLU A 339 -3.14 33.42 -0.09
CA GLU A 339 -2.45 34.59 -0.58
C GLU A 339 -3.46 35.73 -0.91
#